data_3259356d570e4ca021f1f780ba04da8b
#
_entry.id   3259356d570e4ca021f1f780ba04da8b
#
_cell.length_a   1.000
_cell.length_b   1.000
_cell.length_c   1.000
_cell.angle_alpha   90.00
_cell.angle_beta   90.00
_cell.angle_gamma   90.00
#
_symmetry.space_group_name_H-M   'P 1'
#
loop_
_entity.id
_entity.type
_entity.pdbx_description
1 polymer ?
#
loop_
_entity_poly.entity_id
_entity_poly.type
_entity_poly.pdbx_seq_one_letter_code
_entity_poly.pdbx_strand_id
1 'polypeptide(L)'
;MKHITFSETEKFKYALLIKESALSYKEIKTHYIDHINKDILAVSLKYNSENKAPAILMKEYSEELLKGVDSLGVELLIVADSNYFKFLTKAKKADSFGYIKDCAIKGFNHIKVTLSVNYQALFHNPTLKDKLILSNNLIKNYINNTYVPLGINIIHSSKYPNTIKEIKQELSNLHKYPMISCDVETYGLNLENNDIGTIAFAWDKHNGIAFKVKMHQLSNLVKKELKEFFLKYTGTIIYHNATFDIKMLIYVLFMDNPLDYKGTITGLNLFYKRMHDTKIIIYLCTNNAAGNKLGLKHNSYEFAGDYSLKEIKDITKVNQDTLLEYNLIDCLSTWYVFDKFYPKLIKENQLNIYENLMLNSLKIITNMELVGLPINPDKLKKTSEELHTFLNSLIRRLEAFNIIKDYEEVLVQKACEEANMKLKRKKKTIDDFNIKFNPNSGKQLQGLLYEFMGLPILEYTDKGQPATGANTLKNLLNHTNNKNYQEIINTLIEITKVSKIVSTFIPAFNNGYLKQDNRIYLHGSFNLGGTVSGRLSSNSP
;
A
#
# COMPACT_ATOMS: atom_id res chain seq x y z
N MET A 1 -0.52 38.44 -2.89
CA MET A 1 -0.68 37.23 -3.74
C MET A 1 -0.13 37.51 -5.13
N LYS A 2 0.72 36.61 -5.70
CA LYS A 2 1.09 36.67 -7.11
C LYS A 2 0.03 35.97 -7.94
N HIS A 3 -0.30 36.55 -9.11
CA HIS A 3 -1.31 35.97 -9.99
C HIS A 3 -0.94 36.17 -11.47
N ILE A 4 -1.55 35.38 -12.34
CA ILE A 4 -1.45 35.46 -13.80
C ILE A 4 -2.85 35.32 -14.38
N THR A 5 -3.18 36.19 -15.34
CA THR A 5 -4.42 36.15 -16.15
C THR A 5 -4.12 35.71 -17.57
N PHE A 6 -5.10 35.06 -18.21
CA PHE A 6 -5.00 34.53 -19.59
C PHE A 6 -6.06 35.13 -20.51
N SER A 7 -6.93 36.00 -19.95
CA SER A 7 -7.93 36.77 -20.68
C SER A 7 -7.99 38.20 -20.11
N GLU A 8 -8.61 39.11 -20.82
CA GLU A 8 -8.77 40.53 -20.45
C GLU A 8 -10.01 40.77 -19.55
N THR A 9 -10.59 39.73 -18.97
CA THR A 9 -11.76 39.86 -18.10
C THR A 9 -11.40 40.43 -16.72
N GLU A 10 -12.28 41.24 -16.14
CA GLU A 10 -12.16 41.73 -14.76
C GLU A 10 -12.81 40.76 -13.74
N LYS A 11 -13.65 39.81 -14.18
CA LYS A 11 -14.32 38.83 -13.34
C LYS A 11 -13.92 37.43 -13.76
N PHE A 12 -13.53 36.61 -12.80
CA PHE A 12 -13.08 35.26 -13.03
C PHE A 12 -13.98 34.28 -12.27
N LYS A 13 -14.66 33.39 -13.00
CA LYS A 13 -15.45 32.32 -12.38
C LYS A 13 -14.60 31.16 -11.85
N TYR A 14 -13.37 31.05 -12.31
CA TYR A 14 -12.49 29.92 -12.02
C TYR A 14 -11.10 30.40 -11.59
N ALA A 15 -10.51 29.78 -10.54
CA ALA A 15 -9.15 30.07 -10.13
C ALA A 15 -8.32 28.80 -9.99
N LEU A 16 -7.10 28.79 -10.57
CA LEU A 16 -6.09 27.76 -10.38
C LEU A 16 -5.16 28.16 -9.24
N LEU A 17 -5.16 27.40 -8.16
CA LEU A 17 -4.27 27.57 -7.02
C LEU A 17 -3.05 26.67 -7.19
N ILE A 18 -1.88 27.25 -7.36
CA ILE A 18 -0.66 26.52 -7.64
C ILE A 18 0.52 27.11 -6.86
N LYS A 19 1.55 26.31 -6.58
CA LYS A 19 2.75 26.75 -5.89
C LYS A 19 3.42 27.92 -6.64
N GLU A 20 3.96 28.89 -5.90
CA GLU A 20 4.59 30.08 -6.50
C GLU A 20 5.70 29.72 -7.50
N SER A 21 6.54 28.70 -7.20
CA SER A 21 7.58 28.22 -8.10
C SER A 21 7.05 27.62 -9.42
N ALA A 22 5.78 27.27 -9.44
CA ALA A 22 5.08 26.74 -10.62
C ALA A 22 4.22 27.80 -11.33
N LEU A 23 4.26 29.06 -10.89
CA LEU A 23 3.48 30.16 -11.47
C LEU A 23 4.20 30.67 -12.75
N SER A 24 4.05 29.95 -13.85
CA SER A 24 4.62 30.25 -15.16
C SER A 24 3.50 30.37 -16.21
N TYR A 25 3.44 31.51 -16.91
CA TYR A 25 2.42 31.74 -17.96
C TYR A 25 2.42 30.62 -19.01
N LYS A 26 3.60 30.28 -19.56
CA LYS A 26 3.74 29.27 -20.60
C LYS A 26 3.29 27.90 -20.13
N GLU A 27 3.78 27.44 -18.97
CA GLU A 27 3.51 26.11 -18.46
C GLU A 27 2.04 25.94 -18.04
N ILE A 28 1.48 26.96 -17.36
CA ILE A 28 0.06 26.95 -16.95
C ILE A 28 -0.84 26.94 -18.19
N LYS A 29 -0.50 27.76 -19.20
CA LYS A 29 -1.24 27.76 -20.46
C LYS A 29 -1.25 26.36 -21.08
N THR A 30 -0.08 25.75 -21.24
CA THR A 30 0.07 24.43 -21.89
C THR A 30 -0.61 23.31 -21.11
N HIS A 31 -0.52 23.30 -19.78
CA HIS A 31 -0.99 22.17 -18.97
C HIS A 31 -2.46 22.27 -18.51
N TYR A 32 -3.03 23.49 -18.45
CA TYR A 32 -4.38 23.70 -17.93
C TYR A 32 -5.26 24.52 -18.88
N ILE A 33 -4.82 25.74 -19.25
CA ILE A 33 -5.69 26.70 -19.93
C ILE A 33 -6.15 26.18 -21.30
N ASP A 34 -5.22 25.66 -22.11
CA ASP A 34 -5.52 25.14 -23.45
C ASP A 34 -6.46 23.92 -23.41
N HIS A 35 -6.62 23.28 -22.24
CA HIS A 35 -7.45 22.09 -22.06
C HIS A 35 -8.76 22.37 -21.33
N ILE A 36 -8.82 23.39 -20.47
CA ILE A 36 -9.97 23.68 -19.62
C ILE A 36 -10.73 24.93 -20.12
N ASN A 37 -10.20 26.12 -19.83
CA ASN A 37 -10.81 27.41 -20.15
C ASN A 37 -9.78 28.54 -20.04
N LYS A 38 -9.92 29.60 -20.85
CA LYS A 38 -9.06 30.79 -20.83
C LYS A 38 -9.39 31.79 -19.70
N ASP A 39 -10.59 31.72 -19.13
CA ASP A 39 -11.04 32.65 -18.08
C ASP A 39 -10.71 32.15 -16.67
N ILE A 40 -9.57 31.49 -16.55
CA ILE A 40 -9.02 31.00 -15.29
C ILE A 40 -7.97 31.99 -14.77
N LEU A 41 -8.13 32.43 -13.52
CA LEU A 41 -7.13 33.20 -12.79
C LEU A 41 -6.15 32.21 -12.11
N ALA A 42 -4.86 32.25 -12.43
CA ALA A 42 -3.87 31.48 -11.70
C ALA A 42 -3.32 32.28 -10.51
N VAL A 43 -3.36 31.69 -9.32
CA VAL A 43 -2.97 32.35 -8.05
C VAL A 43 -1.93 31.50 -7.33
N SER A 44 -0.88 32.16 -6.81
CA SER A 44 0.18 31.47 -6.05
C SER A 44 -0.32 31.02 -4.67
N LEU A 45 0.06 29.79 -4.28
CA LEU A 45 -0.06 29.30 -2.91
C LEU A 45 1.17 29.67 -2.09
N LYS A 46 1.00 29.92 -0.80
CA LYS A 46 2.07 30.33 0.12
C LYS A 46 2.69 29.13 0.85
N TYR A 47 4.02 29.12 0.94
CA TYR A 47 4.82 28.13 1.65
C TYR A 47 5.84 28.83 2.57
N ASN A 48 6.34 28.13 3.58
CA ASN A 48 7.42 28.65 4.44
C ASN A 48 8.80 28.51 3.74
N SER A 49 9.86 28.98 4.40
CA SER A 49 11.24 28.91 3.90
C SER A 49 11.73 27.48 3.63
N GLU A 50 11.17 26.48 4.33
CA GLU A 50 11.46 25.06 4.13
C GLU A 50 10.59 24.41 3.03
N ASN A 51 9.84 25.23 2.29
CA ASN A 51 8.97 24.75 1.22
C ASN A 51 7.80 23.86 1.70
N LYS A 52 7.36 24.05 2.94
CA LYS A 52 6.24 23.36 3.58
C LYS A 52 5.06 24.31 3.75
N ALA A 53 3.84 23.78 3.78
CA ALA A 53 2.61 24.52 4.10
C ALA A 53 2.03 24.02 5.44
N PRO A 54 2.52 24.52 6.60
CA PRO A 54 1.97 24.17 7.89
C PRO A 54 0.50 24.64 8.04
N ALA A 55 -0.27 23.96 8.89
CA ALA A 55 -1.71 24.24 9.06
C ALA A 55 -2.01 25.70 9.45
N ILE A 56 -1.17 26.32 10.28
CA ILE A 56 -1.30 27.73 10.70
C ILE A 56 -1.16 28.65 9.48
N LEU A 57 -0.09 28.46 8.69
CA LEU A 57 0.16 29.24 7.47
C LEU A 57 -0.98 29.08 6.45
N MET A 58 -1.46 27.84 6.26
CA MET A 58 -2.59 27.57 5.36
C MET A 58 -3.86 28.27 5.85
N LYS A 59 -4.12 28.30 7.16
CA LYS A 59 -5.30 28.95 7.72
C LYS A 59 -5.28 30.47 7.46
N GLU A 60 -4.21 31.14 7.85
CA GLU A 60 -4.06 32.59 7.68
C GLU A 60 -4.15 33.00 6.21
N TYR A 61 -3.40 32.29 5.36
CA TYR A 61 -3.36 32.59 3.94
C TYR A 61 -4.68 32.27 3.21
N SER A 62 -5.36 31.19 3.58
CA SER A 62 -6.63 30.82 2.94
C SER A 62 -7.76 31.79 3.26
N GLU A 63 -7.77 32.43 4.42
CA GLU A 63 -8.76 33.46 4.75
C GLU A 63 -8.60 34.70 3.84
N GLU A 64 -7.38 35.15 3.60
CA GLU A 64 -7.08 36.25 2.67
C GLU A 64 -7.40 35.85 1.22
N LEU A 65 -6.94 34.64 0.82
CA LEU A 65 -7.15 34.10 -0.52
C LEU A 65 -8.63 33.99 -0.86
N LEU A 66 -9.42 33.37 0.02
CA LEU A 66 -10.85 33.14 -0.22
C LEU A 66 -11.63 34.46 -0.34
N LYS A 67 -11.34 35.43 0.50
CA LYS A 67 -11.94 36.77 0.37
C LYS A 67 -11.59 37.42 -0.97
N GLY A 68 -10.33 37.31 -1.41
CA GLY A 68 -9.89 37.87 -2.67
C GLY A 68 -10.56 37.20 -3.89
N VAL A 69 -10.59 35.89 -3.94
CA VAL A 69 -11.21 35.15 -5.07
C VAL A 69 -12.74 35.28 -5.10
N ASP A 70 -13.37 35.37 -3.93
CA ASP A 70 -14.82 35.58 -3.79
C ASP A 70 -15.23 36.95 -4.32
N SER A 71 -14.46 37.99 -3.99
CA SER A 71 -14.70 39.37 -4.49
C SER A 71 -14.60 39.48 -6.02
N LEU A 72 -13.84 38.58 -6.66
CA LEU A 72 -13.71 38.47 -8.12
C LEU A 72 -14.82 37.64 -8.77
N GLY A 73 -15.68 36.98 -7.95
CA GLY A 73 -16.79 36.15 -8.42
C GLY A 73 -16.38 34.70 -8.74
N VAL A 74 -15.32 34.18 -8.11
CA VAL A 74 -14.84 32.80 -8.35
C VAL A 74 -15.81 31.78 -7.75
N GLU A 75 -16.32 30.90 -8.59
CA GLU A 75 -17.24 29.82 -8.26
C GLU A 75 -16.53 28.47 -8.05
N LEU A 76 -15.36 28.26 -8.69
CA LEU A 76 -14.58 27.03 -8.60
C LEU A 76 -13.08 27.28 -8.40
N LEU A 77 -12.52 26.64 -7.39
CA LEU A 77 -11.09 26.58 -7.11
C LEU A 77 -10.49 25.26 -7.63
N ILE A 78 -9.56 25.35 -8.54
CA ILE A 78 -8.76 24.22 -9.06
C ILE A 78 -7.45 24.19 -8.25
N VAL A 79 -7.29 23.25 -7.34
CA VAL A 79 -6.18 23.22 -6.39
C VAL A 79 -5.11 22.23 -6.84
N ALA A 80 -3.99 22.72 -7.32
CA ALA A 80 -2.83 21.90 -7.72
C ALA A 80 -1.86 21.65 -6.54
N ASP A 81 -2.41 21.39 -5.34
CA ASP A 81 -1.69 21.05 -4.11
C ASP A 81 -2.55 20.20 -3.18
N SER A 82 -2.01 19.05 -2.77
CA SER A 82 -2.73 18.08 -1.94
C SER A 82 -3.03 18.58 -0.51
N ASN A 83 -2.14 19.38 0.08
CA ASN A 83 -2.32 19.87 1.45
C ASN A 83 -3.37 20.98 1.52
N TYR A 84 -3.29 21.94 0.60
CA TYR A 84 -4.30 22.98 0.47
C TYR A 84 -5.68 22.41 0.11
N PHE A 85 -5.74 21.41 -0.78
CA PHE A 85 -7.00 20.74 -1.09
C PHE A 85 -7.62 20.08 0.16
N LYS A 86 -6.83 19.32 0.93
CA LYS A 86 -7.30 18.71 2.18
C LYS A 86 -7.76 19.76 3.20
N PHE A 87 -7.04 20.88 3.30
CA PHE A 87 -7.39 21.96 4.20
C PHE A 87 -8.72 22.60 3.80
N LEU A 88 -8.90 22.96 2.53
CA LEU A 88 -10.09 23.62 2.00
C LEU A 88 -11.35 22.74 2.03
N THR A 89 -11.20 21.42 1.87
CA THR A 89 -12.33 20.47 1.76
C THR A 89 -12.52 19.60 3.01
N LYS A 90 -11.61 19.63 3.98
CA LYS A 90 -11.52 18.70 5.12
C LYS A 90 -11.45 17.22 4.68
N ALA A 91 -10.98 16.96 3.47
CA ALA A 91 -10.81 15.61 2.96
C ALA A 91 -9.67 14.88 3.69
N LYS A 92 -9.88 13.61 4.05
CA LYS A 92 -8.86 12.76 4.71
C LYS A 92 -7.70 12.43 3.76
N LYS A 93 -7.98 12.23 2.48
CA LYS A 93 -7.01 11.91 1.42
C LYS A 93 -7.13 12.90 0.26
N ALA A 94 -6.05 13.09 -0.48
CA ALA A 94 -6.01 13.93 -1.68
C ALA A 94 -5.86 13.05 -2.93
N ASP A 95 -6.84 12.20 -3.15
CA ASP A 95 -6.84 11.21 -4.24
C ASP A 95 -7.97 11.45 -5.27
N SER A 96 -8.90 12.36 -4.95
CA SER A 96 -10.12 12.63 -5.75
C SER A 96 -9.86 13.67 -6.84
N PHE A 97 -8.97 13.37 -7.79
CA PHE A 97 -8.65 14.28 -8.90
C PHE A 97 -9.87 14.57 -9.78
N GLY A 98 -10.16 15.86 -9.98
CA GLY A 98 -11.27 16.31 -10.81
C GLY A 98 -12.66 16.24 -10.18
N TYR A 99 -12.81 15.67 -8.97
CA TYR A 99 -14.07 15.70 -8.24
C TYR A 99 -14.40 17.09 -7.71
N ILE A 100 -15.65 17.49 -7.87
CA ILE A 100 -16.15 18.76 -7.37
C ILE A 100 -16.67 18.59 -5.95
N LYS A 101 -16.11 19.34 -5.01
CA LYS A 101 -16.48 19.34 -3.58
C LYS A 101 -16.77 20.75 -3.11
N ASP A 102 -17.55 20.88 -2.04
CA ASP A 102 -17.79 22.17 -1.41
C ASP A 102 -16.55 22.63 -0.61
N CYS A 103 -16.29 23.92 -0.59
CA CYS A 103 -15.33 24.49 0.34
C CYS A 103 -15.86 24.31 1.78
N ALA A 104 -15.06 23.71 2.66
CA ALA A 104 -15.44 23.44 4.05
C ALA A 104 -15.09 24.61 5.00
N ILE A 105 -14.60 25.73 4.48
CA ILE A 105 -14.30 26.93 5.26
C ILE A 105 -15.58 27.74 5.44
N LYS A 106 -15.90 28.06 6.69
CA LYS A 106 -17.13 28.80 7.04
C LYS A 106 -17.19 30.15 6.32
N GLY A 107 -18.31 30.43 5.69
CA GLY A 107 -18.54 31.64 4.89
C GLY A 107 -18.27 31.49 3.39
N PHE A 108 -17.59 30.40 2.97
CA PHE A 108 -17.21 30.16 1.58
C PHE A 108 -17.72 28.82 1.02
N ASN A 109 -18.76 28.26 1.64
CA ASN A 109 -19.32 26.95 1.23
C ASN A 109 -19.96 26.97 -0.16
N HIS A 110 -20.27 28.15 -0.70
CA HIS A 110 -20.78 28.34 -2.06
C HIS A 110 -19.70 28.12 -3.13
N ILE A 111 -18.42 28.29 -2.76
CA ILE A 111 -17.30 28.04 -3.67
C ILE A 111 -17.05 26.55 -3.77
N LYS A 112 -16.95 26.03 -4.99
CA LYS A 112 -16.57 24.64 -5.27
C LYS A 112 -15.05 24.51 -5.30
N VAL A 113 -14.54 23.32 -4.93
CA VAL A 113 -13.12 23.02 -4.88
C VAL A 113 -12.85 21.69 -5.57
N THR A 114 -11.85 21.64 -6.42
CA THR A 114 -11.42 20.40 -7.07
C THR A 114 -9.90 20.23 -7.00
N LEU A 115 -9.45 18.98 -6.92
CA LEU A 115 -8.03 18.65 -6.93
C LEU A 115 -7.54 18.45 -8.36
N SER A 116 -6.41 19.08 -8.70
CA SER A 116 -5.65 18.81 -9.93
C SER A 116 -4.19 18.48 -9.60
N VAL A 117 -3.44 17.98 -10.59
CA VAL A 117 -2.01 17.68 -10.46
C VAL A 117 -1.21 18.95 -10.69
N ASN A 118 -0.19 19.24 -9.88
CA ASN A 118 0.81 20.25 -10.21
C ASN A 118 1.69 19.74 -11.35
N TYR A 119 1.76 20.47 -12.46
CA TYR A 119 2.55 20.04 -13.63
C TYR A 119 4.02 19.76 -13.32
N GLN A 120 4.62 20.46 -12.34
CA GLN A 120 6.00 20.21 -11.92
C GLN A 120 6.19 18.79 -11.36
N ALA A 121 5.14 18.18 -10.81
CA ALA A 121 5.22 16.80 -10.32
C ALA A 121 5.42 15.79 -11.46
N LEU A 122 5.10 16.14 -12.71
CA LEU A 122 5.30 15.28 -13.88
C LEU A 122 6.79 15.04 -14.17
N PHE A 123 7.68 15.97 -13.80
CA PHE A 123 9.13 15.80 -13.95
C PHE A 123 9.68 14.67 -13.09
N HIS A 124 9.08 14.49 -11.90
CA HIS A 124 9.48 13.43 -10.95
C HIS A 124 8.66 12.15 -11.11
N ASN A 125 7.42 12.29 -11.54
CA ASN A 125 6.49 11.16 -11.73
C ASN A 125 5.64 11.36 -12.98
N PRO A 126 6.11 10.90 -14.16
CA PRO A 126 5.39 11.01 -15.42
C PRO A 126 4.02 10.32 -15.43
N THR A 127 3.79 9.33 -14.54
CA THR A 127 2.51 8.61 -14.46
C THR A 127 1.34 9.50 -13.99
N LEU A 128 1.63 10.66 -13.41
CA LEU A 128 0.62 11.64 -13.03
C LEU A 128 0.00 12.38 -14.23
N LYS A 129 0.56 12.21 -15.43
CA LYS A 129 0.02 12.84 -16.66
C LYS A 129 -1.43 12.41 -16.92
N ASP A 130 -1.73 11.13 -16.77
CA ASP A 130 -3.10 10.63 -16.98
C ASP A 130 -4.08 11.24 -15.98
N LYS A 131 -3.64 11.46 -14.72
CA LYS A 131 -4.45 12.13 -13.71
C LYS A 131 -4.66 13.61 -13.98
N LEU A 132 -3.65 14.29 -14.54
CA LEU A 132 -3.79 15.68 -14.98
C LEU A 132 -4.82 15.78 -16.10
N ILE A 133 -4.71 14.93 -17.12
CA ILE A 133 -5.66 14.87 -18.24
C ILE A 133 -7.09 14.60 -17.73
N LEU A 134 -7.23 13.60 -16.86
CA LEU A 134 -8.52 13.26 -16.26
C LEU A 134 -9.14 14.44 -15.50
N SER A 135 -8.34 15.10 -14.62
CA SER A 135 -8.84 16.25 -13.87
C SER A 135 -9.23 17.40 -14.77
N ASN A 136 -8.44 17.70 -15.81
CA ASN A 136 -8.75 18.75 -16.76
C ASN A 136 -10.07 18.46 -17.51
N ASN A 137 -10.29 17.22 -17.94
CA ASN A 137 -11.53 16.81 -18.62
C ASN A 137 -12.75 16.94 -17.70
N LEU A 138 -12.65 16.49 -16.46
CA LEU A 138 -13.75 16.59 -15.49
C LEU A 138 -14.06 18.07 -15.13
N ILE A 139 -13.04 18.90 -14.97
CA ILE A 139 -13.19 20.33 -14.74
C ILE A 139 -13.85 21.00 -15.95
N LYS A 140 -13.40 20.69 -17.17
CA LYS A 140 -14.02 21.19 -18.41
C LYS A 140 -15.49 20.79 -18.50
N ASN A 141 -15.81 19.54 -18.17
CA ASN A 141 -17.20 19.07 -18.18
C ASN A 141 -18.05 19.83 -17.15
N TYR A 142 -17.49 20.12 -15.97
CA TYR A 142 -18.18 20.93 -14.95
C TYR A 142 -18.47 22.35 -15.45
N ILE A 143 -17.49 22.99 -16.06
CA ILE A 143 -17.64 24.33 -16.66
C ILE A 143 -18.72 24.35 -17.75
N ASN A 144 -18.83 23.25 -18.52
CA ASN A 144 -19.81 23.10 -19.61
C ASN A 144 -21.16 22.52 -19.13
N ASN A 145 -21.40 22.36 -17.84
CA ASN A 145 -22.61 21.76 -17.25
C ASN A 145 -22.90 20.32 -17.72
N THR A 146 -21.86 19.58 -18.09
CA THR A 146 -21.92 18.16 -18.49
C THR A 146 -21.19 17.24 -17.52
N TYR A 147 -20.87 17.74 -16.31
CA TYR A 147 -20.13 16.99 -15.30
C TYR A 147 -20.94 15.84 -14.75
N VAL A 148 -20.35 14.64 -14.84
CA VAL A 148 -20.83 13.44 -14.19
C VAL A 148 -19.67 12.93 -13.30
N PRO A 149 -19.87 12.76 -12.00
CA PRO A 149 -18.86 12.18 -11.13
C PRO A 149 -18.47 10.78 -11.62
N LEU A 150 -17.18 10.46 -11.54
CA LEU A 150 -16.69 9.12 -11.88
C LEU A 150 -17.34 8.07 -10.96
N GLY A 151 -17.58 6.89 -11.47
CA GLY A 151 -18.08 5.77 -10.67
C GLY A 151 -19.60 5.73 -10.46
N ILE A 152 -20.39 6.69 -10.98
CA ILE A 152 -21.85 6.65 -10.83
C ILE A 152 -22.49 5.54 -11.66
N ASN A 153 -21.97 5.27 -12.86
CA ASN A 153 -22.55 4.33 -13.83
C ASN A 153 -21.65 3.10 -14.04
N ILE A 154 -21.06 2.55 -12.95
CA ILE A 154 -20.20 1.37 -13.06
C ILE A 154 -21.06 0.14 -13.39
N ILE A 155 -22.15 -0.05 -12.68
CA ILE A 155 -23.02 -1.23 -12.79
C ILE A 155 -24.21 -0.89 -13.68
N HIS A 156 -24.30 -1.52 -14.86
CA HIS A 156 -25.48 -1.45 -15.72
C HIS A 156 -26.44 -2.61 -15.45
N SER A 157 -25.90 -3.80 -15.18
CA SER A 157 -26.70 -4.97 -14.79
C SER A 157 -25.94 -5.78 -13.75
N SER A 158 -26.61 -6.08 -12.66
CA SER A 158 -26.09 -6.94 -11.61
C SER A 158 -27.13 -7.94 -11.16
N LYS A 159 -26.65 -9.11 -10.72
CA LYS A 159 -27.48 -10.10 -10.04
C LYS A 159 -26.76 -10.56 -8.78
N TYR A 160 -27.52 -10.76 -7.73
CA TYR A 160 -27.03 -11.22 -6.43
C TYR A 160 -27.80 -12.48 -6.03
N PRO A 161 -27.52 -13.64 -6.69
CA PRO A 161 -28.21 -14.88 -6.42
C PRO A 161 -27.98 -15.31 -4.97
N ASN A 162 -29.07 -15.69 -4.28
CA ASN A 162 -29.05 -16.02 -2.86
C ASN A 162 -29.56 -17.43 -2.54
N THR A 163 -29.98 -18.19 -3.55
CA THR A 163 -30.35 -19.60 -3.44
C THR A 163 -29.45 -20.49 -4.30
N ILE A 164 -29.28 -21.75 -3.92
CA ILE A 164 -28.49 -22.73 -4.70
C ILE A 164 -28.99 -22.83 -6.15
N LYS A 165 -30.31 -22.79 -6.35
CA LYS A 165 -30.91 -22.85 -7.69
C LYS A 165 -30.53 -21.65 -8.54
N GLU A 166 -30.60 -20.45 -7.99
CA GLU A 166 -30.19 -19.21 -8.68
C GLU A 166 -28.68 -19.21 -8.96
N ILE A 167 -27.84 -19.57 -7.96
CA ILE A 167 -26.38 -19.64 -8.13
C ILE A 167 -26.04 -20.60 -9.28
N LYS A 168 -26.63 -21.79 -9.29
CA LYS A 168 -26.40 -22.78 -10.35
C LYS A 168 -26.82 -22.25 -11.72
N GLN A 169 -27.98 -21.59 -11.79
CA GLN A 169 -28.48 -20.99 -13.04
C GLN A 169 -27.53 -19.90 -13.55
N GLU A 170 -27.07 -18.99 -12.67
CA GLU A 170 -26.17 -17.91 -13.09
C GLU A 170 -24.77 -18.42 -13.45
N LEU A 171 -24.22 -19.39 -12.72
CA LEU A 171 -22.98 -20.07 -13.10
C LEU A 171 -23.10 -20.77 -14.48
N SER A 172 -24.25 -21.41 -14.75
CA SER A 172 -24.53 -21.99 -16.07
C SER A 172 -24.58 -20.91 -17.17
N ASN A 173 -25.12 -19.72 -16.88
CA ASN A 173 -25.18 -18.60 -17.81
C ASN A 173 -23.81 -18.08 -18.19
N LEU A 174 -22.81 -18.14 -17.27
CA LEU A 174 -21.44 -17.68 -17.53
C LEU A 174 -20.73 -18.47 -18.64
N HIS A 175 -21.14 -19.72 -18.92
CA HIS A 175 -20.57 -20.50 -20.01
C HIS A 175 -20.79 -19.91 -21.42
N LYS A 176 -21.69 -18.92 -21.56
CA LYS A 176 -21.93 -18.22 -22.81
C LYS A 176 -20.80 -17.24 -23.16
N TYR A 177 -20.01 -16.83 -22.16
CA TYR A 177 -18.98 -15.82 -22.33
C TYR A 177 -17.61 -16.48 -22.51
N PRO A 178 -16.84 -16.12 -23.56
CA PRO A 178 -15.51 -16.69 -23.79
C PRO A 178 -14.47 -16.16 -22.80
N MET A 179 -14.80 -15.07 -22.10
CA MET A 179 -13.93 -14.44 -21.11
C MET A 179 -14.78 -13.86 -19.99
N ILE A 180 -14.31 -13.97 -18.75
CA ILE A 180 -14.90 -13.37 -17.56
C ILE A 180 -13.80 -12.88 -16.65
N SER A 181 -14.08 -11.85 -15.83
CA SER A 181 -13.24 -11.57 -14.66
C SER A 181 -13.78 -12.26 -13.42
N CYS A 182 -12.92 -12.52 -12.44
CA CYS A 182 -13.26 -13.14 -11.17
C CYS A 182 -12.49 -12.46 -10.03
N ASP A 183 -13.18 -12.27 -8.90
CA ASP A 183 -12.62 -11.71 -7.67
C ASP A 183 -13.25 -12.37 -6.45
N VAL A 184 -12.47 -12.62 -5.38
CA VAL A 184 -12.94 -13.23 -4.13
C VAL A 184 -12.64 -12.38 -2.93
N GLU A 185 -13.62 -12.27 -2.01
CA GLU A 185 -13.43 -11.68 -0.69
C GLU A 185 -13.34 -12.78 0.36
N THR A 186 -12.32 -12.69 1.22
CA THR A 186 -11.99 -13.74 2.20
C THR A 186 -12.02 -13.20 3.63
N TYR A 187 -12.13 -14.10 4.61
CA TYR A 187 -12.15 -13.74 6.03
C TYR A 187 -10.77 -13.35 6.57
N GLY A 188 -9.72 -13.56 5.82
CA GLY A 188 -8.35 -13.20 6.19
C GLY A 188 -7.37 -13.39 5.04
N LEU A 189 -6.12 -13.07 5.27
CA LEU A 189 -5.05 -13.21 4.27
C LEU A 189 -4.32 -14.56 4.35
N ASN A 190 -4.40 -15.23 5.50
CA ASN A 190 -3.75 -16.52 5.73
C ASN A 190 -4.58 -17.66 5.13
N LEU A 191 -3.94 -18.75 4.73
CA LEU A 191 -4.63 -19.91 4.17
C LEU A 191 -5.41 -20.70 5.23
N GLU A 192 -4.77 -21.01 6.36
CA GLU A 192 -5.37 -21.87 7.37
C GLU A 192 -6.53 -21.19 8.09
N ASN A 193 -7.60 -21.98 8.33
CA ASN A 193 -8.85 -21.51 8.94
C ASN A 193 -9.53 -20.36 8.20
N ASN A 194 -9.17 -20.15 6.92
CA ASN A 194 -9.76 -19.14 6.07
C ASN A 194 -10.80 -19.77 5.13
N ASP A 195 -11.71 -18.94 4.66
CA ASP A 195 -12.75 -19.35 3.74
C ASP A 195 -13.11 -18.18 2.81
N ILE A 196 -13.75 -18.49 1.70
CA ILE A 196 -14.26 -17.47 0.78
C ILE A 196 -15.58 -16.95 1.32
N GLY A 197 -15.67 -15.65 1.56
CA GLY A 197 -16.88 -14.97 1.98
C GLY A 197 -17.85 -14.75 0.82
N THR A 198 -17.36 -14.06 -0.21
CA THR A 198 -18.10 -13.78 -1.46
C THR A 198 -17.22 -14.02 -2.68
N ILE A 199 -17.87 -14.24 -3.82
CA ILE A 199 -17.22 -14.34 -5.13
C ILE A 199 -18.02 -13.52 -6.13
N ALA A 200 -17.32 -12.85 -7.04
CA ALA A 200 -17.92 -12.09 -8.12
C ALA A 200 -17.37 -12.54 -9.48
N PHE A 201 -18.21 -12.42 -10.50
CA PHE A 201 -17.85 -12.63 -11.89
C PHE A 201 -18.41 -11.49 -12.73
N ALA A 202 -17.64 -11.01 -13.70
CA ALA A 202 -18.13 -10.06 -14.68
C ALA A 202 -17.73 -10.51 -16.10
N TRP A 203 -18.59 -10.27 -17.08
CA TRP A 203 -18.38 -10.61 -18.49
C TRP A 203 -18.13 -9.41 -19.38
N ASP A 204 -18.15 -8.24 -18.81
CA ASP A 204 -17.65 -6.97 -19.32
C ASP A 204 -17.44 -5.99 -18.13
N LYS A 205 -17.06 -4.76 -18.41
CA LYS A 205 -16.77 -3.78 -17.36
C LYS A 205 -18.01 -3.18 -16.65
N HIS A 206 -19.22 -3.58 -17.03
CA HIS A 206 -20.47 -3.02 -16.49
C HIS A 206 -21.47 -4.06 -16.02
N ASN A 207 -21.27 -5.33 -16.36
CA ASN A 207 -22.25 -6.38 -16.15
C ASN A 207 -21.62 -7.58 -15.43
N GLY A 208 -22.27 -8.04 -14.36
CA GLY A 208 -21.74 -9.16 -13.59
C GLY A 208 -22.69 -9.68 -12.52
N ILE A 209 -22.18 -10.63 -11.77
CA ILE A 209 -22.85 -11.26 -10.63
C ILE A 209 -21.93 -11.31 -9.43
N ALA A 210 -22.49 -11.26 -8.23
CA ALA A 210 -21.75 -11.54 -6.99
C ALA A 210 -22.67 -12.30 -6.02
N PHE A 211 -22.11 -13.27 -5.28
CA PHE A 211 -22.87 -14.03 -4.31
C PHE A 211 -22.01 -14.54 -3.15
N LYS A 212 -22.69 -14.91 -2.07
CA LYS A 212 -22.06 -15.51 -0.90
C LYS A 212 -21.59 -16.94 -1.19
N VAL A 213 -20.40 -17.27 -0.76
CA VAL A 213 -19.91 -18.66 -0.72
C VAL A 213 -20.18 -19.26 0.65
N LYS A 214 -19.92 -18.53 1.74
CA LYS A 214 -20.20 -18.99 3.10
C LYS A 214 -21.65 -18.72 3.47
N MET A 215 -22.53 -19.72 3.30
CA MET A 215 -23.98 -19.66 3.53
C MET A 215 -24.44 -20.67 4.60
N HIS A 216 -23.86 -20.64 5.80
CA HIS A 216 -24.19 -21.59 6.88
C HIS A 216 -24.18 -23.06 6.39
N GLN A 217 -25.30 -23.77 6.52
CA GLN A 217 -25.40 -25.19 6.11
C GLN A 217 -25.28 -25.41 4.59
N LEU A 218 -25.52 -24.38 3.77
CA LEU A 218 -25.46 -24.47 2.31
C LEU A 218 -24.06 -24.23 1.73
N SER A 219 -23.09 -23.83 2.54
CA SER A 219 -21.74 -23.49 2.07
C SER A 219 -21.08 -24.59 1.24
N ASN A 220 -21.20 -25.86 1.68
CA ASN A 220 -20.62 -26.98 0.94
C ASN A 220 -21.30 -27.21 -0.42
N LEU A 221 -22.59 -26.93 -0.54
CA LEU A 221 -23.31 -27.01 -1.82
C LEU A 221 -22.83 -25.91 -2.77
N VAL A 222 -22.69 -24.68 -2.28
CA VAL A 222 -22.16 -23.56 -3.09
C VAL A 222 -20.73 -23.88 -3.56
N LYS A 223 -19.85 -24.36 -2.68
CA LYS A 223 -18.49 -24.78 -3.03
C LYS A 223 -18.48 -25.88 -4.09
N LYS A 224 -19.38 -26.84 -3.99
CA LYS A 224 -19.54 -27.91 -4.99
C LYS A 224 -19.95 -27.34 -6.36
N GLU A 225 -20.96 -26.47 -6.43
CA GLU A 225 -21.38 -25.84 -7.69
C GLU A 225 -20.26 -24.99 -8.29
N LEU A 226 -19.50 -24.25 -7.47
CA LEU A 226 -18.33 -23.50 -7.93
C LEU A 226 -17.22 -24.42 -8.48
N LYS A 227 -16.88 -25.50 -7.78
CA LYS A 227 -15.91 -26.49 -8.25
C LYS A 227 -16.31 -27.07 -9.60
N GLU A 228 -17.61 -27.47 -9.75
CA GLU A 228 -18.14 -27.98 -10.99
C GLU A 228 -18.09 -26.95 -12.12
N PHE A 229 -18.43 -25.68 -11.82
CA PHE A 229 -18.33 -24.56 -12.77
C PHE A 229 -16.91 -24.41 -13.28
N PHE A 230 -15.91 -24.27 -12.40
CA PHE A 230 -14.52 -24.09 -12.80
C PHE A 230 -13.99 -25.28 -13.61
N LEU A 231 -14.37 -26.50 -13.26
CA LEU A 231 -13.98 -27.70 -14.02
C LEU A 231 -14.55 -27.72 -15.46
N LYS A 232 -15.74 -27.15 -15.67
CA LYS A 232 -16.45 -27.15 -16.96
C LYS A 232 -16.23 -25.87 -17.78
N TYR A 233 -15.81 -24.76 -17.13
CA TYR A 233 -15.63 -23.51 -17.84
C TYR A 233 -14.42 -23.56 -18.78
N THR A 234 -14.66 -23.29 -20.06
CA THR A 234 -13.64 -23.37 -21.12
C THR A 234 -13.11 -22.03 -21.56
N GLY A 235 -13.68 -20.92 -21.06
CA GLY A 235 -13.24 -19.56 -21.35
C GLY A 235 -11.99 -19.16 -20.56
N THR A 236 -11.56 -17.93 -20.77
CA THR A 236 -10.43 -17.32 -20.06
C THR A 236 -10.93 -16.53 -18.84
N ILE A 237 -10.22 -16.59 -17.72
CA ILE A 237 -10.57 -15.85 -16.50
C ILE A 237 -9.53 -14.77 -16.25
N ILE A 238 -10.00 -13.54 -16.02
CA ILE A 238 -9.16 -12.39 -15.70
C ILE A 238 -9.19 -12.16 -14.19
N TYR A 239 -8.01 -12.03 -13.59
CA TYR A 239 -7.82 -11.69 -12.18
C TYR A 239 -7.00 -10.41 -12.03
N HIS A 240 -7.03 -9.82 -10.84
CA HIS A 240 -6.05 -8.83 -10.43
C HIS A 240 -5.23 -9.34 -9.25
N ASN A 241 -3.93 -9.58 -9.44
CA ASN A 241 -3.09 -10.28 -8.46
C ASN A 241 -3.54 -11.73 -8.24
N ALA A 242 -3.66 -12.45 -9.34
CA ALA A 242 -4.21 -13.80 -9.48
C ALA A 242 -3.73 -14.82 -8.44
N THR A 243 -2.49 -14.67 -7.95
CA THR A 243 -1.92 -15.54 -6.92
C THR A 243 -2.80 -15.62 -5.68
N PHE A 244 -3.41 -14.49 -5.26
CA PHE A 244 -4.28 -14.46 -4.09
C PHE A 244 -5.59 -15.24 -4.32
N ASP A 245 -6.33 -14.87 -5.36
CA ASP A 245 -7.65 -15.49 -5.66
C ASP A 245 -7.50 -16.97 -5.98
N ILE A 246 -6.58 -17.32 -6.88
CA ILE A 246 -6.35 -18.70 -7.29
C ILE A 246 -5.90 -19.56 -6.11
N LYS A 247 -5.03 -19.05 -5.25
CA LYS A 247 -4.59 -19.74 -4.04
C LYS A 247 -5.77 -20.09 -3.14
N MET A 248 -6.65 -19.13 -2.88
CA MET A 248 -7.85 -19.34 -2.07
C MET A 248 -8.86 -20.27 -2.73
N LEU A 249 -9.09 -20.15 -4.04
CA LEU A 249 -9.95 -21.06 -4.80
C LEU A 249 -9.44 -22.50 -4.77
N ILE A 250 -8.12 -22.71 -4.91
CA ILE A 250 -7.52 -24.04 -4.81
C ILE A 250 -7.68 -24.61 -3.41
N TYR A 251 -7.32 -23.83 -2.40
CA TYR A 251 -7.36 -24.27 -1.01
C TYR A 251 -8.78 -24.65 -0.58
N VAL A 252 -9.78 -23.84 -0.93
CA VAL A 252 -11.17 -24.02 -0.46
C VAL A 252 -11.95 -25.04 -1.29
N LEU A 253 -11.67 -25.15 -2.62
CA LEU A 253 -12.48 -25.97 -3.53
C LEU A 253 -11.83 -27.29 -3.94
N PHE A 254 -10.51 -27.39 -3.93
CA PHE A 254 -9.79 -28.53 -4.50
C PHE A 254 -8.99 -29.34 -3.49
N MET A 255 -8.56 -28.74 -2.36
CA MET A 255 -7.79 -29.45 -1.35
C MET A 255 -8.70 -30.01 -0.26
N ASP A 256 -8.53 -31.30 0.05
CA ASP A 256 -9.25 -31.97 1.15
C ASP A 256 -8.62 -31.69 2.52
N ASN A 257 -7.33 -31.36 2.53
CA ASN A 257 -6.56 -30.97 3.72
C ASN A 257 -5.33 -30.16 3.33
N PRO A 258 -4.65 -29.48 4.26
CA PRO A 258 -3.48 -28.62 3.97
C PRO A 258 -2.26 -29.33 3.35
N LEU A 259 -2.22 -30.66 3.30
CA LEU A 259 -1.16 -31.45 2.67
C LEU A 259 -1.64 -32.14 1.37
N ASP A 260 -2.83 -31.82 0.87
CA ASP A 260 -3.37 -32.40 -0.35
C ASP A 260 -2.66 -31.89 -1.61
N TYR A 261 -1.53 -32.53 -1.91
CA TYR A 261 -0.76 -32.22 -3.11
C TYR A 261 -1.53 -32.49 -4.41
N LYS A 262 -2.38 -33.54 -4.44
CA LYS A 262 -3.17 -33.89 -5.63
C LYS A 262 -4.21 -32.82 -5.94
N GLY A 263 -4.92 -32.36 -4.93
CA GLY A 263 -5.85 -31.22 -5.04
C GLY A 263 -5.15 -29.95 -5.48
N THR A 264 -3.98 -29.65 -4.89
CA THR A 264 -3.14 -28.50 -5.27
C THR A 264 -2.78 -28.53 -6.76
N ILE A 265 -2.20 -29.64 -7.26
CA ILE A 265 -1.79 -29.75 -8.67
C ILE A 265 -2.98 -29.70 -9.61
N THR A 266 -4.11 -30.33 -9.23
CA THR A 266 -5.34 -30.27 -10.02
C THR A 266 -5.83 -28.82 -10.19
N GLY A 267 -5.90 -28.07 -9.11
CA GLY A 267 -6.30 -26.67 -9.14
C GLY A 267 -5.33 -25.79 -9.92
N LEU A 268 -4.01 -25.94 -9.69
CA LEU A 268 -2.99 -25.19 -10.44
C LEU A 268 -3.08 -25.43 -11.95
N ASN A 269 -3.26 -26.69 -12.38
CA ASN A 269 -3.38 -27.02 -13.80
C ASN A 269 -4.67 -26.47 -14.40
N LEU A 270 -5.74 -26.37 -13.62
CA LEU A 270 -7.01 -25.83 -14.06
C LEU A 270 -6.95 -24.29 -14.22
N PHE A 271 -6.60 -23.59 -13.17
CA PHE A 271 -6.68 -22.13 -13.13
C PHE A 271 -5.62 -21.46 -14.00
N TYR A 272 -4.40 -21.99 -14.08
CA TYR A 272 -3.31 -21.43 -14.88
C TYR A 272 -3.33 -21.84 -16.36
N LYS A 273 -4.34 -22.59 -16.79
CA LYS A 273 -4.46 -23.00 -18.19
C LYS A 273 -4.93 -21.87 -19.12
N ARG A 274 -5.87 -21.05 -18.64
CA ARG A 274 -6.50 -19.97 -19.40
C ARG A 274 -6.84 -18.82 -18.45
N MET A 275 -5.85 -17.97 -18.17
CA MET A 275 -6.05 -16.84 -17.29
C MET A 275 -5.23 -15.63 -17.70
N HIS A 276 -5.65 -14.47 -17.21
CA HIS A 276 -4.87 -13.25 -17.25
C HIS A 276 -4.73 -12.65 -15.85
N ASP A 277 -3.60 -11.98 -15.60
CA ASP A 277 -3.35 -11.20 -14.39
C ASP A 277 -3.09 -9.74 -14.76
N THR A 278 -4.03 -8.87 -14.43
CA THR A 278 -3.95 -7.44 -14.76
C THR A 278 -2.84 -6.72 -14.01
N LYS A 279 -2.41 -7.19 -12.82
CA LYS A 279 -1.27 -6.64 -12.09
C LYS A 279 0.03 -6.83 -12.87
N ILE A 280 0.25 -8.02 -13.44
CA ILE A 280 1.42 -8.30 -14.27
C ILE A 280 1.37 -7.53 -15.60
N ILE A 281 0.18 -7.41 -16.21
CA ILE A 281 0.00 -6.60 -17.41
C ILE A 281 0.38 -5.15 -17.13
N ILE A 282 -0.10 -4.54 -16.04
CA ILE A 282 0.29 -3.18 -15.63
C ILE A 282 1.80 -3.09 -15.42
N TYR A 283 2.40 -4.07 -14.75
CA TYR A 283 3.84 -4.09 -14.49
C TYR A 283 4.65 -4.00 -15.79
N LEU A 284 4.28 -4.75 -16.81
CA LEU A 284 4.96 -4.74 -18.11
C LEU A 284 4.66 -3.48 -18.94
N CYS A 285 3.49 -2.86 -18.75
CA CYS A 285 3.03 -1.69 -19.51
C CYS A 285 3.42 -0.35 -18.89
N THR A 286 4.02 -0.33 -17.67
CA THR A 286 4.30 0.91 -16.96
C THR A 286 5.76 1.00 -16.55
N ASN A 287 6.23 2.24 -16.28
CA ASN A 287 7.64 2.45 -15.94
C ASN A 287 7.92 2.17 -14.46
N ASN A 288 8.56 1.04 -14.20
CA ASN A 288 8.94 0.61 -12.85
C ASN A 288 9.96 1.56 -12.19
N ALA A 289 10.87 2.17 -12.96
CA ALA A 289 11.84 3.11 -12.43
C ALA A 289 11.21 4.41 -11.92
N ALA A 290 10.03 4.77 -12.42
CA ALA A 290 9.25 5.91 -11.96
C ALA A 290 8.34 5.61 -10.76
N GLY A 291 8.46 4.42 -10.14
CA GLY A 291 7.65 4.02 -8.99
C GLY A 291 6.19 3.77 -9.35
N ASN A 292 5.93 2.96 -10.38
CA ASN A 292 4.60 2.61 -10.82
C ASN A 292 3.76 1.96 -9.69
N LYS A 293 2.47 2.24 -9.72
CA LYS A 293 1.51 1.66 -8.77
C LYS A 293 0.69 0.58 -9.47
N LEU A 294 0.84 -0.66 -9.01
CA LEU A 294 0.23 -1.84 -9.63
C LEU A 294 -1.16 -2.17 -9.11
N GLY A 295 -1.61 -1.56 -8.01
CA GLY A 295 -2.89 -1.88 -7.36
C GLY A 295 -4.10 -1.56 -8.25
N LEU A 296 -5.13 -2.41 -8.18
CA LEU A 296 -6.38 -2.31 -8.92
C LEU A 296 -7.01 -0.92 -8.79
N LYS A 297 -7.22 -0.47 -7.57
CA LYS A 297 -7.92 0.80 -7.27
C LYS A 297 -7.20 2.03 -7.81
N HIS A 298 -5.87 1.99 -7.89
CA HIS A 298 -5.12 3.06 -8.51
C HIS A 298 -5.33 3.13 -10.03
N ASN A 299 -5.36 1.97 -10.68
CA ASN A 299 -5.43 1.85 -12.13
C ASN A 299 -6.87 1.88 -12.69
N SER A 300 -7.87 1.65 -11.83
CA SER A 300 -9.30 1.75 -12.18
C SER A 300 -9.96 3.06 -11.73
N TYR A 301 -9.20 4.01 -11.14
CA TYR A 301 -9.78 5.23 -10.58
C TYR A 301 -10.59 6.04 -11.59
N GLU A 302 -10.16 6.17 -12.84
CA GLU A 302 -10.88 6.89 -13.89
C GLU A 302 -12.21 6.23 -14.27
N PHE A 303 -12.38 4.94 -13.98
CA PHE A 303 -13.62 4.18 -14.17
C PHE A 303 -14.47 4.14 -12.89
N ALA A 304 -13.88 3.74 -11.78
CA ALA A 304 -14.58 3.49 -10.53
C ALA A 304 -14.63 4.72 -9.59
N GLY A 305 -13.85 5.75 -9.86
CA GLY A 305 -13.86 7.01 -9.11
C GLY A 305 -13.60 6.85 -7.62
N ASP A 306 -14.36 7.55 -6.79
CA ASP A 306 -14.24 7.49 -5.32
C ASP A 306 -14.51 6.09 -4.74
N TYR A 307 -15.15 5.21 -5.50
CA TYR A 307 -15.30 3.81 -5.12
C TYR A 307 -13.95 3.11 -4.99
N SER A 308 -12.99 3.43 -5.86
CA SER A 308 -11.60 2.96 -5.81
C SER A 308 -10.85 3.37 -4.53
N LEU A 309 -11.37 4.31 -3.74
CA LEU A 309 -10.76 4.75 -2.49
C LEU A 309 -11.25 3.97 -1.27
N LYS A 310 -12.29 3.15 -1.42
CA LYS A 310 -12.83 2.32 -0.35
C LYS A 310 -11.99 1.05 -0.22
N GLU A 311 -11.60 0.68 1.00
CA GLU A 311 -10.94 -0.57 1.34
C GLU A 311 -11.71 -1.26 2.46
N ILE A 312 -12.11 -2.50 2.24
CA ILE A 312 -12.68 -3.37 3.27
C ILE A 312 -11.54 -4.20 3.84
N LYS A 313 -11.18 -3.95 5.11
CA LYS A 313 -10.12 -4.71 5.80
C LYS A 313 -10.65 -5.94 6.53
N ASP A 314 -11.93 -5.95 6.87
CA ASP A 314 -12.57 -6.99 7.65
C ASP A 314 -14.01 -7.13 7.14
N ILE A 315 -14.25 -8.19 6.38
CA ILE A 315 -15.54 -8.44 5.74
C ILE A 315 -16.66 -8.76 6.75
N THR A 316 -16.29 -9.15 7.99
CA THR A 316 -17.27 -9.47 9.05
C THR A 316 -17.95 -8.23 9.61
N LYS A 317 -17.36 -7.05 9.41
CA LYS A 317 -17.85 -5.76 9.92
C LYS A 317 -18.66 -4.97 8.91
N VAL A 318 -18.88 -5.51 7.72
CA VAL A 318 -19.54 -4.83 6.61
C VAL A 318 -20.89 -5.47 6.35
N ASN A 319 -21.90 -4.65 6.03
CA ASN A 319 -23.20 -5.15 5.59
C ASN A 319 -23.02 -6.00 4.31
N GLN A 320 -23.78 -7.07 4.21
CA GLN A 320 -23.66 -8.03 3.14
C GLN A 320 -23.88 -7.44 1.75
N ASP A 321 -24.92 -6.62 1.57
CA ASP A 321 -25.24 -6.04 0.27
C ASP A 321 -24.11 -5.11 -0.18
N THR A 322 -23.54 -4.35 0.76
CA THR A 322 -22.35 -3.52 0.53
C THR A 322 -21.12 -4.36 0.14
N LEU A 323 -20.94 -5.53 0.77
CA LEU A 323 -19.82 -6.43 0.44
C LEU A 323 -19.97 -7.03 -0.95
N LEU A 324 -21.18 -7.46 -1.32
CA LEU A 324 -21.45 -8.02 -2.65
C LEU A 324 -21.26 -6.97 -3.76
N GLU A 325 -21.77 -5.76 -3.53
CA GLU A 325 -21.57 -4.64 -4.47
C GLU A 325 -20.08 -4.30 -4.59
N TYR A 326 -19.35 -4.25 -3.46
CA TYR A 326 -17.91 -3.98 -3.42
C TYR A 326 -17.13 -5.03 -4.23
N ASN A 327 -17.35 -6.30 -3.98
CA ASN A 327 -16.71 -7.42 -4.68
C ASN A 327 -17.04 -7.38 -6.19
N LEU A 328 -18.30 -7.06 -6.56
CA LEU A 328 -18.68 -6.91 -7.96
C LEU A 328 -17.92 -5.75 -8.63
N ILE A 329 -17.80 -4.59 -7.98
CA ILE A 329 -17.10 -3.44 -8.55
C ILE A 329 -15.60 -3.70 -8.70
N ASP A 330 -14.97 -4.43 -7.77
CA ASP A 330 -13.57 -4.84 -7.92
C ASP A 330 -13.42 -5.80 -9.12
N CYS A 331 -14.38 -6.69 -9.34
CA CYS A 331 -14.44 -7.56 -10.51
C CYS A 331 -14.63 -6.78 -11.83
N LEU A 332 -15.56 -5.82 -11.88
CA LEU A 332 -15.77 -4.93 -13.03
C LEU A 332 -14.54 -4.05 -13.30
N SER A 333 -13.89 -3.58 -12.24
CA SER A 333 -12.66 -2.79 -12.33
C SER A 333 -11.50 -3.62 -12.89
N THR A 334 -11.43 -4.90 -12.56
CA THR A 334 -10.45 -5.86 -13.11
C THR A 334 -10.62 -6.01 -14.62
N TRP A 335 -11.87 -6.13 -15.08
CA TRP A 335 -12.18 -6.12 -16.52
C TRP A 335 -11.75 -4.82 -17.20
N TYR A 336 -12.13 -3.67 -16.61
CA TYR A 336 -11.76 -2.36 -17.13
C TYR A 336 -10.24 -2.20 -17.27
N VAL A 337 -9.48 -2.60 -16.27
CA VAL A 337 -8.01 -2.53 -16.30
C VAL A 337 -7.44 -3.44 -17.40
N PHE A 338 -8.02 -4.63 -17.61
CA PHE A 338 -7.65 -5.51 -18.70
C PHE A 338 -7.88 -4.84 -20.06
N ASP A 339 -9.07 -4.31 -20.30
CA ASP A 339 -9.43 -3.59 -21.55
C ASP A 339 -8.45 -2.44 -21.84
N LYS A 340 -8.01 -1.75 -20.79
CA LYS A 340 -7.10 -0.59 -20.92
C LYS A 340 -5.66 -1.01 -21.24
N PHE A 341 -5.13 -2.00 -20.56
CA PHE A 341 -3.69 -2.29 -20.60
C PHE A 341 -3.32 -3.46 -21.52
N TYR A 342 -4.19 -4.43 -21.76
CA TYR A 342 -3.88 -5.56 -22.62
C TYR A 342 -3.55 -5.19 -24.08
N PRO A 343 -4.28 -4.26 -24.73
CA PRO A 343 -3.90 -3.77 -26.06
C PRO A 343 -2.53 -3.07 -26.06
N LYS A 344 -2.19 -2.39 -24.95
CA LYS A 344 -0.88 -1.74 -24.79
C LYS A 344 0.24 -2.77 -24.66
N LEU A 345 0.02 -3.85 -23.90
CA LEU A 345 0.95 -4.97 -23.78
C LEU A 345 1.33 -5.56 -25.14
N ILE A 346 0.33 -5.75 -26.02
CA ILE A 346 0.53 -6.26 -27.38
C ILE A 346 1.33 -5.24 -28.21
N LYS A 347 0.92 -3.97 -28.18
CA LYS A 347 1.57 -2.89 -28.94
C LYS A 347 3.05 -2.72 -28.57
N GLU A 348 3.40 -2.93 -27.31
CA GLU A 348 4.77 -2.81 -26.79
C GLU A 348 5.57 -4.11 -26.91
N ASN A 349 5.06 -5.13 -27.64
CA ASN A 349 5.71 -6.43 -27.87
C ASN A 349 6.08 -7.19 -26.58
N GLN A 350 5.31 -7.02 -25.49
CA GLN A 350 5.53 -7.66 -24.21
C GLN A 350 4.81 -9.01 -24.05
N LEU A 351 3.99 -9.41 -25.01
CA LEU A 351 3.12 -10.58 -24.91
C LEU A 351 3.90 -11.87 -24.69
N ASN A 352 5.04 -12.05 -25.36
CA ASN A 352 5.86 -13.26 -25.21
C ASN A 352 6.43 -13.39 -23.78
N ILE A 353 6.94 -12.31 -23.19
CA ILE A 353 7.41 -12.31 -21.80
C ILE A 353 6.25 -12.57 -20.84
N TYR A 354 5.10 -11.97 -21.09
CA TYR A 354 3.91 -12.13 -20.28
C TYR A 354 3.44 -13.59 -20.23
N GLU A 355 3.22 -14.22 -21.39
CA GLU A 355 2.65 -15.56 -21.49
C GLU A 355 3.65 -16.67 -21.12
N ASN A 356 4.89 -16.58 -21.62
CA ASN A 356 5.86 -17.67 -21.51
C ASN A 356 6.71 -17.60 -20.24
N LEU A 357 6.89 -16.41 -19.64
CA LEU A 357 7.68 -16.27 -18.41
C LEU A 357 6.80 -15.91 -17.20
N MET A 358 6.06 -14.82 -17.27
CA MET A 358 5.40 -14.26 -16.09
C MET A 358 4.23 -15.13 -15.60
N LEU A 359 3.32 -15.58 -16.47
CA LEU A 359 2.21 -16.44 -16.07
C LEU A 359 2.69 -17.80 -15.55
N ASN A 360 3.72 -18.39 -16.16
CA ASN A 360 4.31 -19.63 -15.67
C ASN A 360 4.99 -19.42 -14.31
N SER A 361 5.64 -18.30 -14.09
CA SER A 361 6.21 -17.93 -12.79
C SER A 361 5.15 -17.77 -11.70
N LEU A 362 3.99 -17.15 -12.01
CA LEU A 362 2.87 -17.06 -11.06
C LEU A 362 2.36 -18.43 -10.64
N LYS A 363 2.26 -19.40 -11.56
CA LYS A 363 1.87 -20.78 -11.23
C LYS A 363 2.83 -21.43 -10.23
N ILE A 364 4.13 -21.25 -10.44
CA ILE A 364 5.17 -21.76 -9.52
C ILE A 364 5.06 -21.06 -8.16
N ILE A 365 4.91 -19.74 -8.15
CA ILE A 365 4.78 -18.95 -6.92
C ILE A 365 3.54 -19.42 -6.12
N THR A 366 2.39 -19.57 -6.78
CA THR A 366 1.17 -20.07 -6.13
C THR A 366 1.37 -21.45 -5.53
N ASN A 367 2.08 -22.34 -6.24
CA ASN A 367 2.43 -23.66 -5.70
C ASN A 367 3.32 -23.55 -4.45
N MET A 368 4.36 -22.71 -4.51
CA MET A 368 5.25 -22.48 -3.35
C MET A 368 4.48 -21.93 -2.14
N GLU A 369 3.56 -20.99 -2.37
CA GLU A 369 2.73 -20.42 -1.31
C GLU A 369 1.71 -21.41 -0.73
N LEU A 370 1.15 -22.33 -1.54
CA LEU A 370 0.23 -23.37 -1.08
C LEU A 370 0.95 -24.49 -0.31
N VAL A 371 2.09 -24.93 -0.80
CA VAL A 371 2.88 -25.99 -0.15
C VAL A 371 3.48 -25.49 1.16
N GLY A 372 4.06 -24.29 1.15
CA GLY A 372 4.78 -23.71 2.28
C GLY A 372 6.16 -24.34 2.52
N LEU A 373 6.92 -23.75 3.43
CA LEU A 373 8.24 -24.21 3.84
C LEU A 373 8.14 -25.03 5.13
N PRO A 374 8.45 -26.35 5.11
CA PRO A 374 8.36 -27.17 6.30
C PRO A 374 9.54 -26.94 7.26
N ILE A 375 9.24 -26.80 8.53
CA ILE A 375 10.20 -26.65 9.64
C ILE A 375 9.97 -27.75 10.65
N ASN A 376 11.07 -28.37 11.11
CA ASN A 376 11.02 -29.35 12.20
C ASN A 376 10.89 -28.61 13.54
N PRO A 377 9.80 -28.81 14.31
CA PRO A 377 9.56 -28.08 15.55
C PRO A 377 10.60 -28.38 16.65
N ASP A 378 11.09 -29.63 16.74
CA ASP A 378 12.08 -30.01 17.75
C ASP A 378 13.44 -29.34 17.49
N LYS A 379 13.85 -29.33 16.19
CA LYS A 379 15.06 -28.59 15.79
C LYS A 379 14.91 -27.09 16.02
N LEU A 380 13.74 -26.52 15.73
CA LEU A 380 13.47 -25.10 15.96
C LEU A 380 13.59 -24.75 17.44
N LYS A 381 12.98 -25.57 18.32
CA LYS A 381 13.05 -25.38 19.79
C LYS A 381 14.51 -25.46 20.28
N LYS A 382 15.25 -26.51 19.89
CA LYS A 382 16.65 -26.68 20.25
C LYS A 382 17.50 -25.50 19.80
N THR A 383 17.37 -25.09 18.54
CA THR A 383 18.12 -23.93 18.00
C THR A 383 17.74 -22.63 18.71
N SER A 384 16.47 -22.46 19.09
CA SER A 384 16.04 -21.31 19.89
C SER A 384 16.73 -21.27 21.26
N GLU A 385 16.79 -22.40 21.97
CA GLU A 385 17.45 -22.51 23.27
C GLU A 385 18.96 -22.23 23.17
N GLU A 386 19.63 -22.80 22.15
CA GLU A 386 21.05 -22.55 21.88
C GLU A 386 21.32 -21.07 21.57
N LEU A 387 20.50 -20.43 20.74
CA LEU A 387 20.66 -19.01 20.41
C LEU A 387 20.39 -18.09 21.59
N HIS A 388 19.41 -18.40 22.45
CA HIS A 388 19.18 -17.65 23.70
C HIS A 388 20.37 -17.76 24.65
N THR A 389 20.92 -18.96 24.82
CA THR A 389 22.10 -19.20 25.63
C THR A 389 23.30 -18.43 25.11
N PHE A 390 23.51 -18.45 23.80
CA PHE A 390 24.57 -17.70 23.13
C PHE A 390 24.38 -16.19 23.28
N LEU A 391 23.18 -15.68 23.05
CA LEU A 391 22.86 -14.26 23.23
C LEU A 391 23.15 -13.79 24.67
N ASN A 392 22.73 -14.58 25.66
CA ASN A 392 22.98 -14.27 27.05
C ASN A 392 24.49 -14.26 27.38
N SER A 393 25.28 -15.14 26.74
CA SER A 393 26.74 -15.13 26.90
C SER A 393 27.38 -13.86 26.33
N LEU A 394 26.89 -13.39 25.15
CA LEU A 394 27.35 -12.14 24.57
C LEU A 394 26.98 -10.91 25.39
N ILE A 395 25.78 -10.89 25.97
CA ILE A 395 25.34 -9.80 26.86
C ILE A 395 26.22 -9.76 28.11
N ARG A 396 26.48 -10.91 28.76
CA ARG A 396 27.40 -10.99 29.92
C ARG A 396 28.80 -10.53 29.56
N ARG A 397 29.32 -10.91 28.37
CA ARG A 397 30.62 -10.43 27.88
C ARG A 397 30.61 -8.90 27.71
N LEU A 398 29.53 -8.33 27.19
CA LEU A 398 29.39 -6.89 27.05
C LEU A 398 29.37 -6.17 28.41
N GLU A 399 28.58 -6.67 29.36
CA GLU A 399 28.48 -6.15 30.75
C GLU A 399 29.78 -6.24 31.53
N ALA A 400 30.71 -7.13 31.16
CA ALA A 400 32.02 -7.28 31.81
C ALA A 400 32.98 -6.13 31.49
N PHE A 401 32.77 -5.37 30.38
CA PHE A 401 33.64 -4.23 30.05
C PHE A 401 33.41 -3.06 31.03
N ASN A 402 34.49 -2.54 31.63
CA ASN A 402 34.41 -1.38 32.52
C ASN A 402 33.75 -0.18 31.82
N ILE A 403 34.06 0.05 30.55
CA ILE A 403 33.45 1.12 29.73
C ILE A 403 31.92 1.04 29.74
N ILE A 404 31.34 -0.15 29.70
CA ILE A 404 29.87 -0.33 29.76
C ILE A 404 29.34 0.00 31.15
N LYS A 405 30.05 -0.41 32.23
CA LYS A 405 29.67 -0.07 33.62
C LYS A 405 29.74 1.44 33.86
N ASP A 406 30.82 2.08 33.41
CA ASP A 406 30.97 3.54 33.51
C ASP A 406 29.87 4.27 32.72
N TYR A 407 29.47 3.73 31.58
CA TYR A 407 28.35 4.30 30.78
C TYR A 407 26.99 4.06 31.46
N GLU A 408 26.77 2.93 32.13
CA GLU A 408 25.57 2.68 32.94
C GLU A 408 25.42 3.72 34.06
N GLU A 409 26.51 4.13 34.73
CA GLU A 409 26.49 5.21 35.71
C GLU A 409 26.05 6.53 35.11
N VAL A 410 26.53 6.86 33.89
CA VAL A 410 26.08 8.06 33.14
C VAL A 410 24.59 7.99 32.80
N LEU A 411 24.09 6.81 32.42
CA LEU A 411 22.66 6.63 32.12
C LEU A 411 21.80 6.83 33.38
N VAL A 412 22.22 6.30 34.51
CA VAL A 412 21.56 6.47 35.83
C VAL A 412 21.54 7.95 36.22
N GLN A 413 22.66 8.65 36.10
CA GLN A 413 22.77 10.06 36.44
C GLN A 413 21.83 10.91 35.54
N LYS A 414 21.87 10.72 34.21
CA LYS A 414 20.97 11.41 33.29
C LYS A 414 19.49 11.16 33.63
N ALA A 415 19.12 9.94 33.95
CA ALA A 415 17.73 9.62 34.32
C ALA A 415 17.30 10.26 35.64
N CYS A 416 18.20 10.33 36.62
CA CYS A 416 17.97 11.00 37.92
C CYS A 416 17.74 12.51 37.69
N GLU A 417 18.59 13.15 36.89
CA GLU A 417 18.48 14.56 36.54
C GLU A 417 17.15 14.85 35.78
N GLU A 418 16.82 14.07 34.76
CA GLU A 418 15.56 14.22 33.98
C GLU A 418 14.32 14.03 34.85
N ALA A 419 14.35 13.08 35.80
CA ALA A 419 13.26 12.87 36.74
C ALA A 419 13.10 14.05 37.68
N ASN A 420 14.23 14.57 38.18
CA ASN A 420 14.25 15.67 39.14
C ASN A 420 13.88 17.02 38.51
N MET A 421 14.07 17.21 37.19
CA MET A 421 13.57 18.39 36.49
C MET A 421 12.04 18.46 36.47
N LYS A 422 11.36 17.31 36.48
CA LYS A 422 9.89 17.21 36.45
C LYS A 422 9.22 17.23 37.83
N LEU A 423 9.98 16.97 38.89
CA LEU A 423 9.48 16.85 40.27
C LEU A 423 9.54 18.19 41.01
N LYS A 424 8.39 18.65 41.54
CA LYS A 424 8.30 19.93 42.29
C LYS A 424 8.60 19.82 43.80
N ARG A 425 8.54 18.64 44.43
CA ARG A 425 8.63 18.51 45.89
C ARG A 425 9.70 17.54 46.38
N LYS A 426 9.67 16.25 46.04
CA LYS A 426 10.63 15.26 46.50
C LYS A 426 11.56 14.84 45.37
N LYS A 427 12.85 15.18 45.49
CA LYS A 427 13.86 14.78 44.50
C LYS A 427 14.26 13.32 44.72
N LYS A 428 14.55 12.61 43.65
CA LYS A 428 15.10 11.27 43.62
C LYS A 428 16.61 11.29 43.76
N THR A 429 17.18 10.25 44.32
CA THR A 429 18.62 10.01 44.39
C THR A 429 19.05 9.05 43.29
N ILE A 430 20.34 8.92 43.06
CA ILE A 430 20.91 7.97 42.08
C ILE A 430 20.51 6.53 42.43
N ASP A 431 20.43 6.19 43.72
CA ASP A 431 20.08 4.85 44.22
C ASP A 431 18.61 4.45 43.91
N ASP A 432 17.76 5.43 43.57
CA ASP A 432 16.39 5.16 43.18
C ASP A 432 16.28 4.61 41.71
N PHE A 433 17.42 4.52 40.98
CA PHE A 433 17.47 4.09 39.61
C PHE A 433 18.41 2.88 39.43
N ASN A 434 17.89 1.84 38.78
CA ASN A 434 18.68 0.69 38.33
C ASN A 434 18.54 0.56 36.81
N ILE A 435 19.41 1.25 36.06
CA ILE A 435 19.38 1.27 34.59
C ILE A 435 20.57 0.49 34.07
N LYS A 436 20.29 -0.54 33.31
CA LYS A 436 21.29 -1.31 32.59
C LYS A 436 21.34 -0.86 31.12
N PHE A 437 22.52 -0.94 30.53
CA PHE A 437 22.70 -0.68 29.12
C PHE A 437 21.95 -1.71 28.27
N ASN A 438 21.09 -1.21 27.38
CA ASN A 438 20.35 -2.04 26.44
C ASN A 438 20.95 -1.92 25.03
N PRO A 439 21.67 -2.94 24.53
CA PRO A 439 22.30 -2.93 23.23
C PRO A 439 21.29 -2.91 22.05
N ASN A 440 20.00 -3.13 22.30
CA ASN A 440 18.95 -3.02 21.29
C ASN A 440 18.30 -1.63 21.28
N SER A 441 18.69 -0.71 22.17
CA SER A 441 18.21 0.67 22.18
C SER A 441 19.07 1.56 21.30
N GLY A 442 18.57 1.98 20.16
CA GLY A 442 19.28 2.88 19.25
C GLY A 442 19.74 4.18 19.92
N LYS A 443 18.92 4.75 20.83
CA LYS A 443 19.30 5.94 21.60
C LYS A 443 20.46 5.70 22.55
N GLN A 444 20.46 4.57 23.26
CA GLN A 444 21.56 4.23 24.15
C GLN A 444 22.84 3.86 23.38
N LEU A 445 22.72 3.18 22.23
CA LEU A 445 23.85 2.93 21.34
C LEU A 445 24.47 4.22 20.80
N GLN A 446 23.65 5.19 20.41
CA GLN A 446 24.16 6.51 19.99
C GLN A 446 24.93 7.19 21.12
N GLY A 447 24.38 7.23 22.33
CA GLY A 447 25.06 7.78 23.49
C GLY A 447 26.38 7.06 23.84
N LEU A 448 26.40 5.73 23.79
CA LEU A 448 27.63 4.96 24.02
C LEU A 448 28.69 5.26 22.96
N LEU A 449 28.34 5.08 21.68
CA LEU A 449 29.32 5.13 20.59
C LEU A 449 29.83 6.55 20.31
N TYR A 450 28.92 7.51 20.23
CA TYR A 450 29.25 8.85 19.72
C TYR A 450 29.51 9.86 20.84
N GLU A 451 28.77 9.79 21.96
CA GLU A 451 28.94 10.73 23.06
C GLU A 451 29.99 10.24 24.06
N PHE A 452 29.92 8.96 24.50
CA PHE A 452 30.77 8.43 25.56
C PHE A 452 32.12 7.91 25.05
N MET A 453 32.11 7.09 23.96
CA MET A 453 33.36 6.59 23.36
C MET A 453 33.99 7.60 22.39
N GLY A 454 33.32 8.67 22.00
CA GLY A 454 33.82 9.71 21.11
C GLY A 454 34.10 9.27 19.67
N LEU A 455 33.42 8.23 19.20
CA LEU A 455 33.59 7.74 17.81
C LEU A 455 32.92 8.69 16.81
N PRO A 456 33.43 8.79 15.56
CA PRO A 456 32.85 9.68 14.56
C PRO A 456 31.49 9.19 14.06
N ILE A 457 30.56 10.12 13.80
CA ILE A 457 29.29 9.81 13.15
C ILE A 457 29.57 9.66 11.65
N LEU A 458 29.42 8.44 11.11
CA LEU A 458 29.71 8.14 9.71
C LEU A 458 28.51 8.37 8.78
N GLU A 459 27.29 8.17 9.29
CA GLU A 459 26.07 8.27 8.51
C GLU A 459 24.87 8.61 9.41
N TYR A 460 23.82 9.11 8.79
CA TYR A 460 22.55 9.43 9.44
C TYR A 460 21.40 8.59 8.85
N THR A 461 20.42 8.28 9.65
CA THR A 461 19.18 7.65 9.19
C THR A 461 18.31 8.65 8.42
N ASP A 462 17.29 8.18 7.68
CA ASP A 462 16.31 9.05 6.98
C ASP A 462 15.61 10.06 7.90
N LYS A 463 15.60 9.79 9.20
CA LYS A 463 15.04 10.68 10.23
C LYS A 463 16.06 11.66 10.81
N GLY A 464 17.27 11.72 10.26
CA GLY A 464 18.34 12.62 10.70
C GLY A 464 19.01 12.21 12.02
N GLN A 465 18.85 10.97 12.51
CA GLN A 465 19.53 10.47 13.70
C GLN A 465 20.83 9.75 13.31
N PRO A 466 21.91 9.82 14.13
CA PRO A 466 23.13 9.05 13.90
C PRO A 466 22.79 7.55 13.75
N ALA A 467 23.29 6.91 12.71
CA ALA A 467 23.05 5.51 12.46
C ALA A 467 23.88 4.61 13.38
N THR A 468 23.27 3.49 13.82
CA THR A 468 23.91 2.47 14.70
C THR A 468 23.68 1.05 14.17
N GLY A 469 23.38 0.93 12.87
CA GLY A 469 23.13 -0.35 12.23
C GLY A 469 24.38 -1.22 12.11
N ALA A 470 24.20 -2.51 11.75
CA ALA A 470 25.32 -3.46 11.66
C ALA A 470 26.42 -3.05 10.68
N ASN A 471 26.07 -2.36 9.56
CA ASN A 471 27.06 -1.86 8.61
C ASN A 471 27.83 -0.66 9.19
N THR A 472 27.14 0.25 9.86
CA THR A 472 27.77 1.39 10.56
C THR A 472 28.73 0.90 11.63
N LEU A 473 28.32 -0.08 12.46
CA LEU A 473 29.20 -0.68 13.47
C LEU A 473 30.44 -1.32 12.85
N LYS A 474 30.31 -2.03 11.73
CA LYS A 474 31.49 -2.60 11.01
C LYS A 474 32.43 -1.51 10.51
N ASN A 475 31.88 -0.41 9.98
CA ASN A 475 32.70 0.70 9.49
C ASN A 475 33.42 1.41 10.64
N LEU A 476 32.79 1.54 11.81
CA LEU A 476 33.40 2.15 13.00
C LEU A 476 34.63 1.41 13.50
N LEU A 477 34.79 0.12 13.24
CA LEU A 477 35.99 -0.65 13.58
C LEU A 477 37.26 -0.04 12.94
N ASN A 478 37.13 0.57 11.77
CA ASN A 478 38.24 1.20 11.06
C ASN A 478 38.59 2.61 11.61
N HIS A 479 37.79 3.13 12.51
CA HIS A 479 37.94 4.47 13.09
C HIS A 479 38.42 4.47 14.54
N THR A 480 38.87 3.33 15.05
CA THR A 480 39.45 3.23 16.40
C THR A 480 40.59 2.21 16.45
N ASN A 481 41.68 2.58 17.10
CA ASN A 481 42.81 1.70 17.42
C ASN A 481 42.72 1.15 18.84
N ASN A 482 41.72 1.55 19.64
CA ASN A 482 41.51 1.06 21.00
C ASN A 482 40.94 -0.36 20.94
N LYS A 483 41.73 -1.34 21.43
CA LYS A 483 41.33 -2.75 21.41
C LYS A 483 40.02 -3.02 22.17
N ASN A 484 39.82 -2.36 23.33
CA ASN A 484 38.57 -2.51 24.08
C ASN A 484 37.35 -2.00 23.29
N TYR A 485 37.49 -0.89 22.56
CA TYR A 485 36.44 -0.36 21.71
C TYR A 485 36.12 -1.32 20.55
N GLN A 486 37.15 -1.87 19.91
CA GLN A 486 36.97 -2.87 18.86
C GLN A 486 36.28 -4.13 19.38
N GLU A 487 36.62 -4.61 20.57
CA GLU A 487 35.96 -5.77 21.18
C GLU A 487 34.50 -5.49 21.54
N ILE A 488 34.19 -4.31 22.09
CA ILE A 488 32.80 -3.87 22.35
C ILE A 488 32.02 -3.80 21.04
N ILE A 489 32.55 -3.16 20.02
CA ILE A 489 31.86 -3.03 18.71
C ILE A 489 31.62 -4.41 18.09
N ASN A 490 32.60 -5.32 18.11
CA ASN A 490 32.44 -6.69 17.61
C ASN A 490 31.34 -7.44 18.40
N THR A 491 31.33 -7.32 19.72
CA THR A 491 30.30 -7.93 20.58
C THR A 491 28.91 -7.35 20.26
N LEU A 492 28.79 -6.05 20.03
CA LEU A 492 27.54 -5.40 19.62
C LEU A 492 27.07 -5.87 18.24
N ILE A 493 27.98 -6.10 17.28
CA ILE A 493 27.65 -6.66 15.96
C ILE A 493 27.08 -8.07 16.11
N GLU A 494 27.71 -8.92 16.94
CA GLU A 494 27.23 -10.28 17.23
C GLU A 494 25.88 -10.27 17.92
N ILE A 495 25.69 -9.45 18.96
CA ILE A 495 24.40 -9.25 19.65
C ILE A 495 23.33 -8.83 18.66
N THR A 496 23.59 -7.85 17.81
CA THR A 496 22.59 -7.36 16.82
C THR A 496 22.13 -8.47 15.88
N LYS A 497 23.06 -9.30 15.40
CA LYS A 497 22.72 -10.44 14.51
C LYS A 497 21.89 -11.48 15.23
N VAL A 498 22.31 -11.92 16.42
CA VAL A 498 21.65 -12.98 17.17
C VAL A 498 20.29 -12.49 17.70
N SER A 499 20.23 -11.27 18.24
CA SER A 499 18.98 -10.67 18.73
C SER A 499 17.91 -10.62 17.64
N LYS A 500 18.29 -10.26 16.41
CA LYS A 500 17.34 -10.24 15.28
C LYS A 500 16.78 -11.63 14.98
N ILE A 501 17.60 -12.68 15.04
CA ILE A 501 17.13 -14.06 14.83
C ILE A 501 16.18 -14.46 15.95
N VAL A 502 16.56 -14.24 17.19
CA VAL A 502 15.81 -14.64 18.39
C VAL A 502 14.50 -13.87 18.53
N SER A 503 14.51 -12.55 18.28
CA SER A 503 13.33 -11.70 18.50
C SER A 503 12.38 -11.63 17.30
N THR A 504 12.83 -11.93 16.09
CA THR A 504 12.05 -11.79 14.87
C THR A 504 11.79 -13.12 14.17
N PHE A 505 12.86 -13.85 13.82
CA PHE A 505 12.70 -15.08 13.01
C PHE A 505 12.17 -16.26 13.82
N ILE A 506 12.68 -16.50 15.03
CA ILE A 506 12.18 -17.61 15.87
C ILE A 506 10.70 -17.46 16.21
N PRO A 507 10.19 -16.28 16.67
CA PRO A 507 8.76 -16.08 16.86
C PRO A 507 7.95 -16.24 15.59
N ALA A 508 8.42 -15.71 14.45
CA ALA A 508 7.74 -15.88 13.17
C ALA A 508 7.63 -17.36 12.78
N PHE A 509 8.68 -18.15 12.99
CA PHE A 509 8.67 -19.58 12.71
C PHE A 509 7.75 -20.36 13.66
N ASN A 510 7.66 -19.98 14.92
CA ASN A 510 6.74 -20.57 15.88
C ASN A 510 5.26 -20.24 15.57
N ASN A 511 4.99 -19.13 14.87
CA ASN A 511 3.65 -18.75 14.41
C ASN A 511 3.23 -19.46 13.12
N GLY A 512 4.06 -20.33 12.57
CA GLY A 512 3.68 -21.19 11.45
C GLY A 512 2.65 -22.25 11.85
N TYR A 513 2.11 -22.94 10.86
CA TYR A 513 1.02 -23.91 11.04
C TYR A 513 1.53 -25.32 11.20
N LEU A 514 1.21 -25.96 12.34
CA LEU A 514 1.49 -27.38 12.56
C LEU A 514 0.52 -28.23 11.73
N LYS A 515 1.03 -29.04 10.78
CA LYS A 515 0.23 -29.95 9.96
C LYS A 515 0.27 -31.39 10.48
N GLN A 516 -0.49 -32.29 9.82
CA GLN A 516 -0.67 -33.68 10.24
C GLN A 516 0.63 -34.52 10.22
N ASP A 517 1.67 -34.05 9.53
CA ASP A 517 3.00 -34.68 9.47
C ASP A 517 3.93 -34.21 10.61
N ASN A 518 3.39 -33.52 11.61
CA ASN A 518 4.13 -32.96 12.76
C ASN A 518 5.23 -31.94 12.38
N ARG A 519 5.09 -31.25 11.23
CA ARG A 519 5.96 -30.15 10.83
C ARG A 519 5.21 -28.84 10.91
N ILE A 520 5.94 -27.76 11.23
CA ILE A 520 5.44 -26.41 11.14
C ILE A 520 5.65 -25.93 9.70
N TYR A 521 4.62 -25.36 9.09
CA TYR A 521 4.69 -24.81 7.73
C TYR A 521 4.58 -23.31 7.73
N LEU A 522 5.52 -22.65 7.06
CA LEU A 522 5.51 -21.22 6.82
C LEU A 522 4.99 -20.98 5.41
N HIS A 523 3.93 -20.18 5.30
CA HIS A 523 3.36 -19.76 4.04
C HIS A 523 3.75 -18.31 3.77
N GLY A 524 4.90 -18.12 3.09
CA GLY A 524 5.35 -16.79 2.65
C GLY A 524 4.50 -16.25 1.51
N SER A 525 4.58 -14.96 1.25
CA SER A 525 4.00 -14.32 0.08
C SER A 525 5.11 -13.77 -0.81
N PHE A 526 5.05 -14.07 -2.11
CA PHE A 526 6.05 -13.68 -3.10
C PHE A 526 5.43 -12.76 -4.15
N ASN A 527 6.02 -11.60 -4.34
CA ASN A 527 5.59 -10.63 -5.36
C ASN A 527 6.44 -10.74 -6.62
N LEU A 528 5.82 -11.15 -7.71
CA LEU A 528 6.33 -10.95 -9.05
C LEU A 528 5.97 -9.52 -9.50
N GLY A 529 6.93 -8.80 -10.08
CA GLY A 529 6.74 -7.38 -10.42
C GLY A 529 6.89 -6.41 -9.24
N GLY A 530 7.31 -6.89 -8.06
CA GLY A 530 7.55 -6.04 -6.87
C GLY A 530 8.88 -5.29 -6.87
N THR A 531 9.74 -5.48 -7.88
CA THR A 531 11.04 -4.82 -8.01
C THR A 531 11.26 -4.28 -9.42
N VAL A 532 12.08 -3.23 -9.55
CA VAL A 532 12.44 -2.65 -10.86
C VAL A 532 13.19 -3.65 -11.76
N SER A 533 13.99 -4.52 -11.15
CA SER A 533 14.84 -5.50 -11.87
C SER A 533 14.13 -6.80 -12.24
N GLY A 534 12.84 -6.97 -11.96
CA GLY A 534 12.10 -8.21 -12.19
C GLY A 534 12.40 -9.34 -11.19
N ARG A 535 13.19 -9.08 -10.14
CA ARG A 535 13.42 -10.06 -9.06
C ARG A 535 12.17 -10.25 -8.24
N LEU A 536 12.01 -11.45 -7.67
CA LEU A 536 10.98 -11.68 -6.65
C LEU A 536 11.28 -10.88 -5.39
N SER A 537 10.25 -10.28 -4.82
CA SER A 537 10.28 -9.79 -3.44
C SER A 537 9.37 -10.65 -2.58
N SER A 538 9.70 -10.83 -1.31
CA SER A 538 8.87 -11.58 -0.37
C SER A 538 8.38 -10.66 0.75
N ASN A 539 7.15 -10.87 1.16
CA ASN A 539 6.53 -10.25 2.33
C ASN A 539 6.06 -11.37 3.25
N SER A 540 6.16 -11.15 4.54
CA SER A 540 5.68 -12.07 5.60
C SER A 540 6.19 -13.50 5.44
N PRO A 541 7.02 -14.00 6.34
CA PRO A 541 7.33 -15.43 6.38
C PRO A 541 6.10 -16.23 6.83
#